data_918b79c9f8a7d97f94a5919c2d6277ae
#
_entry.id   918b79c9f8a7d97f94a5919c2d6277ae
#
_cell.length_a   1.000
_cell.length_b   1.000
_cell.length_c   1.000
_cell.angle_alpha   90.00
_cell.angle_beta   90.00
_cell.angle_gamma   90.00
#
_symmetry.space_group_name_H-M   'P 1'
#
loop_
_entity.id
_entity.type
_entity.pdbx_description
1 polymer ?
#
loop_
_entity_poly.entity_id
_entity_poly.type
_entity_poly.pdbx_seq_one_letter_code
_entity_poly.pdbx_strand_id
1 'polypeptide(L)'
;MFPPFKQDLAQYYNELVISLIEKGELALMQISRESEERKNQGIMLGSLVCYDKNTNEQIILLAVSGIAKQLVYSANKSSSFFYNQEHFIIVDPLVSPEKIEKALSANDKEIHELTAKINEIKNTVESESDENNIKLQELAERRNLLCTKSLQNVFDLYSFSIFNGKKITLQEIIKKHWNKLPPTGTGDCCAPKLLSYAFDHNLQPVSMDEKYYGNSSRTKENGKSYAPCHERCGYILPEILGLEILYRDEHIVVINKSSGLLSIPGRTEDKQDCVTSRLKNLFPNCIEQPSVHRLDMETSGLLVLALTKEAHRDLSIQFQEGNVKKEYIAILDGVLQKAKGDNAPKNGEKKGHIELKFRVDLENRPHQIYDEEYGKLGITDWELLDVFSMKTSMEGEKHPVTKVLFKPVTGRTHQLRLVSADSHGFGLPIVGDTLYGICRPGERLLLHSCKLEFNHPQTKERMCFYCPENFE
;
A
#
# COMPACT_ATOMS: atom_id res chain seq x y z
N MET A 1 -9.24 -4.98 6.53
CA MET A 1 -10.22 -5.03 5.40
C MET A 1 -9.67 -5.96 4.34
N PHE A 2 -10.51 -6.81 3.74
CA PHE A 2 -10.10 -7.55 2.54
C PHE A 2 -9.77 -6.57 1.41
N PRO A 3 -8.88 -6.94 0.45
CA PRO A 3 -8.70 -6.15 -0.74
C PRO A 3 -10.08 -5.80 -1.29
N PRO A 4 -10.29 -4.68 -1.93
CA PRO A 4 -11.52 -3.90 -2.07
C PRO A 4 -12.78 -4.67 -2.51
N PHE A 5 -12.88 -5.93 -2.17
CA PHE A 5 -13.94 -6.84 -2.61
C PHE A 5 -14.83 -7.26 -1.43
N LYS A 6 -16.12 -7.44 -1.70
CA LYS A 6 -17.05 -8.02 -0.71
C LYS A 6 -16.60 -9.43 -0.33
N GLN A 7 -16.98 -9.90 0.84
CA GLN A 7 -16.62 -11.24 1.30
C GLN A 7 -17.71 -12.29 1.04
N ASP A 8 -18.97 -11.89 1.00
CA ASP A 8 -20.15 -12.76 1.14
C ASP A 8 -20.10 -14.00 0.22
N LEU A 9 -19.94 -13.79 -1.09
CA LEU A 9 -19.87 -14.90 -2.05
C LEU A 9 -18.63 -15.77 -1.83
N ALA A 10 -17.49 -15.17 -1.59
CA ALA A 10 -16.25 -15.93 -1.39
C ALA A 10 -16.26 -16.71 -0.07
N GLN A 11 -16.94 -16.23 0.98
CA GLN A 11 -17.14 -16.98 2.22
C GLN A 11 -17.95 -18.26 1.97
N TYR A 12 -19.04 -18.16 1.21
CA TYR A 12 -19.83 -19.33 0.81
C TYR A 12 -18.94 -20.38 0.09
N TYR A 13 -18.11 -19.94 -0.85
CA TYR A 13 -17.22 -20.87 -1.57
C TYR A 13 -16.11 -21.44 -0.69
N ASN A 14 -15.56 -20.70 0.27
CA ASN A 14 -14.62 -21.25 1.23
C ASN A 14 -15.27 -22.33 2.12
N GLU A 15 -16.52 -22.14 2.52
CA GLU A 15 -17.27 -23.18 3.27
C GLU A 15 -17.53 -24.42 2.41
N LEU A 16 -17.90 -24.22 1.15
CA LEU A 16 -18.04 -25.32 0.20
C LEU A 16 -16.72 -26.09 0.00
N VAL A 17 -15.60 -25.37 -0.19
CA VAL A 17 -14.26 -25.97 -0.33
C VAL A 17 -13.88 -26.81 0.90
N ILE A 18 -14.14 -26.33 2.11
CA ILE A 18 -13.92 -27.09 3.35
C ILE A 18 -14.77 -28.36 3.33
N SER A 19 -16.05 -28.28 2.99
CA SER A 19 -16.94 -29.45 2.87
C SER A 19 -16.44 -30.45 1.83
N LEU A 20 -15.91 -29.98 0.69
CA LEU A 20 -15.34 -30.85 -0.33
C LEU A 20 -14.05 -31.53 0.12
N ILE A 21 -13.22 -30.86 0.93
CA ILE A 21 -12.03 -31.47 1.56
C ILE A 21 -12.45 -32.56 2.54
N GLU A 22 -13.44 -32.28 3.40
CA GLU A 22 -13.96 -33.25 4.37
C GLU A 22 -14.60 -34.49 3.73
N LYS A 23 -15.21 -34.33 2.55
CA LYS A 23 -15.77 -35.43 1.73
C LYS A 23 -14.72 -36.17 0.92
N GLY A 24 -13.47 -35.67 0.87
CA GLY A 24 -12.40 -36.25 0.06
C GLY A 24 -12.48 -35.94 -1.45
N GLU A 25 -13.36 -35.04 -1.86
CA GLU A 25 -13.49 -34.59 -3.25
C GLU A 25 -12.37 -33.60 -3.63
N LEU A 26 -11.92 -32.82 -2.67
CA LEU A 26 -10.69 -32.03 -2.73
C LEU A 26 -9.66 -32.56 -1.73
N ALA A 27 -8.38 -32.51 -2.07
CA ALA A 27 -7.30 -32.92 -1.18
C ALA A 27 -6.23 -31.82 -1.07
N LEU A 28 -5.62 -31.71 0.11
CA LEU A 28 -4.43 -30.91 0.35
C LEU A 28 -3.20 -31.81 0.15
N MET A 29 -2.54 -31.68 -0.99
CA MET A 29 -1.31 -32.41 -1.27
C MET A 29 -0.10 -31.62 -0.81
N GLN A 30 0.86 -32.32 -0.21
CA GLN A 30 2.16 -31.75 0.11
C GLN A 30 3.03 -31.79 -1.12
N ILE A 31 3.55 -30.62 -1.54
CA ILE A 31 4.35 -30.46 -2.78
C ILE A 31 5.81 -30.05 -2.53
N SER A 32 6.15 -29.70 -1.27
CA SER A 32 7.55 -29.47 -0.86
C SER A 32 7.80 -29.97 0.56
N ARG A 33 9.08 -30.09 0.94
CA ARG A 33 9.45 -30.48 2.32
C ARG A 33 9.01 -29.39 3.30
N GLU A 34 8.38 -29.80 4.38
CA GLU A 34 7.96 -28.94 5.48
C GLU A 34 8.61 -29.43 6.76
N SER A 35 8.99 -28.52 7.66
CA SER A 35 9.48 -28.92 8.99
C SER A 35 8.39 -29.64 9.79
N GLU A 36 8.76 -30.57 10.66
CA GLU A 36 7.81 -31.31 11.50
C GLU A 36 6.87 -30.36 12.29
N GLU A 37 7.38 -29.21 12.74
CA GLU A 37 6.60 -28.21 13.46
C GLU A 37 5.50 -27.58 12.59
N ARG A 38 5.71 -27.45 11.27
CA ARG A 38 4.75 -26.88 10.33
C ARG A 38 3.74 -27.87 9.77
N LYS A 39 4.05 -29.16 9.76
CA LYS A 39 3.15 -30.20 9.26
C LYS A 39 1.77 -30.19 9.92
N ASN A 40 1.73 -29.85 11.21
CA ASN A 40 0.51 -29.80 12.02
C ASN A 40 -0.14 -28.41 12.09
N GLN A 41 0.44 -27.39 11.44
CA GLN A 41 -0.16 -26.06 11.42
C GLN A 41 -1.29 -25.99 10.38
N GLY A 42 -2.35 -25.24 10.72
CA GLY A 42 -3.40 -24.91 9.76
C GLY A 42 -2.89 -23.97 8.68
N ILE A 43 -3.64 -23.86 7.61
CA ILE A 43 -3.36 -23.02 6.42
C ILE A 43 -4.48 -22.04 6.20
N MET A 44 -4.23 -20.99 5.41
CA MET A 44 -5.30 -20.16 4.85
C MET A 44 -5.78 -20.79 3.54
N LEU A 45 -7.09 -20.97 3.41
CA LEU A 45 -7.80 -21.24 2.16
C LEU A 45 -8.33 -19.92 1.64
N GLY A 46 -8.01 -19.57 0.42
CA GLY A 46 -8.49 -18.35 -0.24
C GLY A 46 -9.42 -18.68 -1.39
N SER A 47 -10.53 -17.95 -1.48
CA SER A 47 -11.44 -17.96 -2.61
C SER A 47 -11.55 -16.55 -3.17
N LEU A 48 -11.52 -16.44 -4.51
CA LEU A 48 -11.77 -15.21 -5.25
C LEU A 48 -12.80 -15.48 -6.34
N VAL A 49 -13.96 -14.84 -6.23
CA VAL A 49 -14.99 -14.90 -7.25
C VAL A 49 -14.71 -13.83 -8.28
N CYS A 50 -14.68 -14.22 -9.53
CA CYS A 50 -14.42 -13.36 -10.68
C CYS A 50 -15.50 -13.52 -11.74
N TYR A 51 -15.57 -12.54 -12.66
CA TYR A 51 -16.23 -12.69 -13.96
C TYR A 51 -15.17 -12.57 -15.06
N ASP A 52 -15.25 -13.46 -16.06
CA ASP A 52 -14.48 -13.29 -17.29
C ASP A 52 -14.99 -12.06 -18.04
N LYS A 53 -14.09 -11.12 -18.35
CA LYS A 53 -14.49 -9.85 -19.01
C LYS A 53 -15.00 -10.01 -20.43
N ASN A 54 -14.69 -11.15 -21.08
CA ASN A 54 -15.11 -11.43 -22.47
C ASN A 54 -16.44 -12.20 -22.53
N THR A 55 -16.59 -13.23 -21.66
CA THR A 55 -17.76 -14.13 -21.67
C THR A 55 -18.81 -13.77 -20.63
N ASN A 56 -18.44 -12.97 -19.62
CA ASN A 56 -19.24 -12.67 -18.43
C ASN A 56 -19.59 -13.92 -17.59
N GLU A 57 -18.86 -15.02 -17.77
CA GLU A 57 -19.01 -16.23 -16.96
C GLU A 57 -18.39 -16.05 -15.59
N GLN A 58 -19.04 -16.60 -14.55
CA GLN A 58 -18.50 -16.62 -13.21
C GLN A 58 -17.44 -17.72 -13.07
N ILE A 59 -16.29 -17.35 -12.51
CA ILE A 59 -15.17 -18.24 -12.23
C ILE A 59 -14.76 -18.09 -10.78
N ILE A 60 -14.59 -19.20 -10.09
CA ILE A 60 -14.15 -19.26 -8.70
C ILE A 60 -12.69 -19.70 -8.67
N LEU A 61 -11.79 -18.80 -8.26
CA LEU A 61 -10.38 -19.10 -8.06
C LEU A 61 -10.14 -19.54 -6.62
N LEU A 62 -9.37 -20.62 -6.46
CA LEU A 62 -9.02 -21.19 -5.15
C LEU A 62 -7.51 -21.20 -4.97
N ALA A 63 -7.02 -20.86 -3.78
CA ALA A 63 -5.60 -20.97 -3.44
C ALA A 63 -5.42 -21.36 -1.97
N VAL A 64 -4.24 -21.89 -1.66
CA VAL A 64 -3.77 -22.09 -0.26
C VAL A 64 -2.56 -21.21 0.01
N SER A 65 -2.39 -20.79 1.27
CA SER A 65 -1.22 -20.01 1.67
C SER A 65 0.05 -20.86 1.73
N GLY A 66 1.19 -20.23 1.41
CA GLY A 66 2.49 -20.90 1.37
C GLY A 66 2.74 -21.66 0.07
N ILE A 67 3.86 -22.39 0.05
CA ILE A 67 4.34 -23.16 -1.10
C ILE A 67 4.42 -24.68 -0.81
N ALA A 68 4.13 -25.10 0.42
CA ALA A 68 4.33 -26.48 0.84
C ALA A 68 3.12 -27.37 0.51
N LYS A 69 1.94 -26.79 0.42
CA LYS A 69 0.68 -27.52 0.17
C LYS A 69 -0.05 -26.91 -1.02
N GLN A 70 -0.78 -27.73 -1.74
CA GLN A 70 -1.62 -27.37 -2.88
C GLN A 70 -2.97 -28.10 -2.79
N LEU A 71 -4.05 -27.41 -3.17
CA LEU A 71 -5.33 -28.05 -3.41
C LEU A 71 -5.25 -28.86 -4.69
N VAL A 72 -5.91 -30.02 -4.73
CA VAL A 72 -6.10 -30.82 -5.93
C VAL A 72 -7.51 -31.38 -5.94
N TYR A 73 -8.12 -31.45 -7.12
CA TYR A 73 -9.39 -32.17 -7.30
C TYR A 73 -9.11 -33.67 -7.36
N SER A 74 -9.70 -34.44 -6.44
CA SER A 74 -9.32 -35.84 -6.19
C SER A 74 -9.58 -36.74 -7.38
N ALA A 75 -10.63 -36.48 -8.17
CA ALA A 75 -11.06 -37.34 -9.27
C ALA A 75 -10.03 -37.46 -10.40
N ASN A 76 -9.37 -36.37 -10.79
CA ASN A 76 -8.47 -36.33 -11.95
C ASN A 76 -7.18 -35.55 -11.71
N LYS A 77 -6.95 -35.08 -10.48
CA LYS A 77 -5.82 -34.20 -10.12
C LYS A 77 -5.70 -32.93 -10.95
N SER A 78 -6.83 -32.47 -11.54
CA SER A 78 -6.87 -31.25 -12.34
C SER A 78 -6.81 -29.99 -11.46
N SER A 79 -6.22 -28.93 -11.99
CA SER A 79 -6.31 -27.58 -11.44
C SER A 79 -7.59 -26.84 -11.83
N SER A 80 -8.46 -27.43 -12.68
CA SER A 80 -9.76 -26.87 -13.08
C SER A 80 -10.82 -27.96 -13.04
N PHE A 81 -11.99 -27.64 -12.45
CA PHE A 81 -13.10 -28.58 -12.35
C PHE A 81 -14.45 -27.84 -12.30
N PHE A 82 -15.52 -28.57 -12.58
CA PHE A 82 -16.88 -28.10 -12.41
C PHE A 82 -17.54 -28.79 -11.23
N TYR A 83 -18.24 -28.03 -10.40
CA TYR A 83 -19.05 -28.53 -9.32
C TYR A 83 -20.38 -27.75 -9.29
N ASN A 84 -21.52 -28.46 -9.34
CA ASN A 84 -22.86 -27.85 -9.43
C ASN A 84 -23.00 -26.80 -10.54
N GLN A 85 -22.40 -27.04 -11.72
CA GLN A 85 -22.36 -26.15 -12.90
C GLN A 85 -21.47 -24.89 -12.71
N GLU A 86 -20.80 -24.74 -11.58
CA GLU A 86 -19.86 -23.64 -11.31
C GLU A 86 -18.44 -24.06 -11.66
N HIS A 87 -17.68 -23.12 -12.25
CA HIS A 87 -16.32 -23.35 -12.71
C HIS A 87 -15.31 -22.93 -11.65
N PHE A 88 -14.52 -23.88 -11.17
CA PHE A 88 -13.45 -23.70 -10.20
C PHE A 88 -12.08 -23.85 -10.83
N ILE A 89 -11.16 -22.96 -10.48
CA ILE A 89 -9.75 -23.04 -10.86
C ILE A 89 -8.89 -22.97 -9.62
N ILE A 90 -8.03 -23.97 -9.43
CA ILE A 90 -7.03 -24.02 -8.36
C ILE A 90 -5.79 -23.28 -8.86
N VAL A 91 -5.44 -22.20 -8.18
CA VAL A 91 -4.31 -21.35 -8.53
C VAL A 91 -3.04 -21.89 -7.88
N ASP A 92 -2.05 -22.17 -8.69
CA ASP A 92 -0.73 -22.66 -8.29
C ASP A 92 0.07 -21.58 -7.53
N PRO A 93 1.12 -21.96 -6.76
CA PRO A 93 2.09 -21.02 -6.24
C PRO A 93 2.70 -20.16 -7.36
N LEU A 94 2.92 -18.87 -7.12
CA LEU A 94 3.53 -17.95 -8.09
C LEU A 94 4.93 -18.39 -8.51
N VAL A 95 5.64 -19.04 -7.61
CA VAL A 95 6.96 -19.63 -7.85
C VAL A 95 6.92 -21.10 -7.45
N SER A 96 7.40 -21.99 -8.35
CA SER A 96 7.40 -23.42 -8.02
C SER A 96 8.36 -23.74 -6.86
N PRO A 97 8.01 -24.73 -6.01
CA PRO A 97 8.85 -25.14 -4.88
C PRO A 97 10.29 -25.46 -5.28
N GLU A 98 10.49 -26.11 -6.45
CA GLU A 98 11.82 -26.49 -6.94
C GLU A 98 12.70 -25.26 -7.23
N LYS A 99 12.12 -24.19 -7.79
CA LYS A 99 12.87 -22.95 -8.04
C LYS A 99 13.28 -22.27 -6.74
N ILE A 100 12.39 -22.28 -5.73
CA ILE A 100 12.68 -21.73 -4.40
C ILE A 100 13.77 -22.55 -3.71
N GLU A 101 13.67 -23.88 -3.73
CA GLU A 101 14.70 -24.77 -3.17
C GLU A 101 16.06 -24.53 -3.81
N LYS A 102 16.09 -24.44 -5.13
CA LYS A 102 17.33 -24.10 -5.88
C LYS A 102 17.91 -22.75 -5.51
N ALA A 103 17.07 -21.72 -5.32
CA ALA A 103 17.51 -20.38 -4.93
C ALA A 103 18.08 -20.35 -3.49
N LEU A 104 17.45 -21.10 -2.57
CA LEU A 104 17.93 -21.24 -1.19
C LEU A 104 19.23 -22.02 -1.13
N SER A 105 19.32 -23.16 -1.82
CA SER A 105 20.48 -24.07 -1.77
C SER A 105 21.78 -23.45 -2.31
N ALA A 106 21.72 -22.36 -3.04
CA ALA A 106 22.89 -21.70 -3.61
C ALA A 106 23.99 -21.36 -2.59
N ASN A 107 23.63 -21.06 -1.35
CA ASN A 107 24.55 -20.72 -0.26
C ASN A 107 24.51 -21.72 0.91
N ASP A 108 23.70 -22.78 0.85
CA ASP A 108 23.43 -23.68 1.97
C ASP A 108 24.72 -24.34 2.52
N LYS A 109 25.60 -24.78 1.65
CA LYS A 109 26.85 -25.43 2.05
C LYS A 109 27.68 -24.50 2.95
N GLU A 110 27.89 -23.26 2.53
CA GLU A 110 28.68 -22.28 3.29
C GLU A 110 27.97 -21.86 4.59
N ILE A 111 26.64 -21.71 4.55
CA ILE A 111 25.81 -21.44 5.74
C ILE A 111 25.94 -22.57 6.79
N HIS A 112 25.90 -23.82 6.36
CA HIS A 112 26.07 -24.98 7.24
C HIS A 112 27.47 -25.05 7.84
N GLU A 113 28.53 -24.82 7.03
CA GLU A 113 29.90 -24.79 7.50
C GLU A 113 30.12 -23.68 8.54
N LEU A 114 29.59 -22.47 8.30
CA LEU A 114 29.66 -21.37 9.26
C LEU A 114 28.87 -21.66 10.55
N THR A 115 27.72 -22.29 10.41
CA THR A 115 26.91 -22.68 11.58
C THR A 115 27.62 -23.71 12.43
N ALA A 116 28.25 -24.70 11.82
CA ALA A 116 29.06 -25.70 12.52
C ALA A 116 30.21 -25.05 13.29
N LYS A 117 30.98 -24.14 12.65
CA LYS A 117 32.08 -23.40 13.29
C LYS A 117 31.62 -22.53 14.46
N ILE A 118 30.47 -21.84 14.31
CA ILE A 118 29.88 -21.04 15.41
C ILE A 118 29.52 -21.94 16.60
N ASN A 119 28.92 -23.10 16.34
CA ASN A 119 28.54 -24.03 17.40
C ASN A 119 29.77 -24.67 18.08
N GLU A 120 30.82 -24.97 17.31
CA GLU A 120 32.07 -25.50 17.84
C GLU A 120 32.71 -24.50 18.83
N ILE A 121 32.86 -23.22 18.46
CA ILE A 121 33.40 -22.18 19.33
C ILE A 121 32.52 -21.99 20.59
N LYS A 122 31.20 -21.99 20.46
CA LYS A 122 30.29 -21.85 21.60
C LYS A 122 30.37 -22.98 22.61
N ASN A 123 30.74 -24.18 22.17
CA ASN A 123 30.84 -25.36 22.99
C ASN A 123 32.24 -25.59 23.60
N THR A 124 33.21 -24.74 23.27
CA THR A 124 34.58 -24.81 23.85
C THR A 124 34.58 -24.15 25.25
N VAL A 125 35.44 -24.63 26.14
CA VAL A 125 35.54 -24.12 27.54
C VAL A 125 36.08 -22.67 27.57
N GLU A 126 36.73 -22.20 26.52
CA GLU A 126 37.33 -20.86 26.36
C GLU A 126 36.34 -19.87 25.65
N SER A 127 35.06 -20.15 25.63
CA SER A 127 34.08 -19.35 24.91
C SER A 127 33.96 -17.87 25.33
N GLU A 128 34.44 -17.52 26.52
CA GLU A 128 34.38 -16.15 27.09
C GLU A 128 35.63 -15.30 26.80
N SER A 129 36.61 -15.77 26.01
CA SER A 129 37.73 -14.93 25.61
C SER A 129 37.31 -13.84 24.63
N ASP A 130 37.91 -12.63 24.74
CA ASP A 130 37.63 -11.51 23.83
C ASP A 130 37.88 -11.88 22.37
N GLU A 131 38.90 -12.70 22.09
CA GLU A 131 39.25 -13.15 20.75
C GLU A 131 38.19 -14.08 20.18
N ASN A 132 37.61 -14.99 20.98
CA ASN A 132 36.51 -15.87 20.58
C ASN A 132 35.23 -15.11 20.34
N ASN A 133 34.94 -14.05 21.13
CA ASN A 133 33.77 -13.20 20.95
C ASN A 133 33.85 -12.45 19.62
N ILE A 134 34.99 -11.86 19.27
CA ILE A 134 35.22 -11.18 17.97
C ILE A 134 35.01 -12.17 16.82
N LYS A 135 35.60 -13.35 16.90
CA LYS A 135 35.49 -14.39 15.87
C LYS A 135 34.03 -14.90 15.71
N LEU A 136 33.30 -15.06 16.80
CA LEU A 136 31.88 -15.43 16.78
C LEU A 136 31.06 -14.37 16.09
N GLN A 137 31.34 -13.09 16.35
CA GLN A 137 30.64 -11.99 15.71
C GLN A 137 30.90 -11.96 14.20
N GLU A 138 32.16 -12.07 13.75
CA GLU A 138 32.49 -12.12 12.32
C GLU A 138 31.83 -13.28 11.59
N LEU A 139 31.87 -14.49 12.16
CA LEU A 139 31.21 -15.67 11.58
C LEU A 139 29.69 -15.52 11.52
N ALA A 140 29.07 -14.93 12.55
CA ALA A 140 27.63 -14.67 12.61
C ALA A 140 27.23 -13.62 11.56
N GLU A 141 27.97 -12.54 11.43
CA GLU A 141 27.75 -11.51 10.40
C GLU A 141 27.85 -12.08 8.99
N ARG A 142 28.91 -12.88 8.71
CA ARG A 142 29.06 -13.54 7.40
C ARG A 142 27.92 -14.51 7.11
N ARG A 143 27.52 -15.33 8.08
CA ARG A 143 26.36 -16.23 7.95
C ARG A 143 25.08 -15.44 7.66
N ASN A 144 24.82 -14.36 8.42
CA ASN A 144 23.63 -13.52 8.23
C ASN A 144 23.62 -12.87 6.84
N LEU A 145 24.77 -12.44 6.33
CA LEU A 145 24.90 -11.90 4.96
C LEU A 145 24.51 -12.95 3.91
N LEU A 146 24.96 -14.19 4.06
CA LEU A 146 24.61 -15.29 3.13
C LEU A 146 23.13 -15.66 3.22
N CYS A 147 22.57 -15.72 4.42
CA CYS A 147 21.13 -15.94 4.62
C CYS A 147 20.29 -14.82 3.95
N THR A 148 20.72 -13.56 4.11
CA THR A 148 20.10 -12.41 3.46
C THR A 148 20.17 -12.52 1.95
N LYS A 149 21.33 -12.93 1.39
CA LYS A 149 21.51 -13.14 -0.04
C LYS A 149 20.63 -14.29 -0.56
N SER A 150 20.54 -15.40 0.16
CA SER A 150 19.64 -16.52 -0.21
C SER A 150 18.18 -16.08 -0.23
N LEU A 151 17.75 -15.30 0.76
CA LEU A 151 16.38 -14.74 0.80
C LEU A 151 16.15 -13.76 -0.36
N GLN A 152 17.15 -12.93 -0.70
CA GLN A 152 17.09 -12.04 -1.85
C GLN A 152 16.90 -12.83 -3.15
N ASN A 153 17.69 -13.89 -3.35
CA ASN A 153 17.58 -14.77 -4.53
C ASN A 153 16.16 -15.38 -4.66
N VAL A 154 15.51 -15.69 -3.54
CA VAL A 154 14.11 -16.15 -3.54
C VAL A 154 13.16 -15.02 -3.95
N PHE A 155 13.31 -13.82 -3.40
CA PHE A 155 12.43 -12.68 -3.73
C PHE A 155 12.57 -12.24 -5.19
N ASP A 156 13.74 -12.45 -5.81
CA ASP A 156 13.99 -12.15 -7.22
C ASP A 156 13.14 -13.02 -8.18
N LEU A 157 12.61 -14.14 -7.69
CA LEU A 157 11.75 -15.03 -8.48
C LEU A 157 10.30 -14.56 -8.58
N TYR A 158 9.85 -13.67 -7.66
CA TYR A 158 8.44 -13.27 -7.59
C TYR A 158 8.12 -12.12 -8.53
N SER A 159 7.06 -12.33 -9.30
CA SER A 159 6.45 -11.33 -10.17
C SER A 159 4.94 -11.44 -10.08
N PHE A 160 4.24 -10.31 -10.07
CA PHE A 160 2.79 -10.23 -9.94
C PHE A 160 2.21 -9.53 -11.15
N SER A 161 1.13 -10.08 -11.71
CA SER A 161 0.30 -9.36 -12.67
C SER A 161 -0.57 -8.34 -11.91
N ILE A 162 -0.63 -7.11 -12.40
CA ILE A 162 -1.31 -6.00 -11.73
C ILE A 162 -2.61 -5.63 -12.47
N PHE A 163 -3.44 -4.79 -11.85
CA PHE A 163 -4.79 -4.38 -12.28
C PHE A 163 -4.94 -3.99 -13.76
N ASN A 164 -3.87 -3.60 -14.43
CA ASN A 164 -3.85 -3.21 -15.85
C ASN A 164 -3.20 -4.25 -16.77
N GLY A 165 -2.97 -5.48 -16.30
CA GLY A 165 -2.34 -6.58 -17.03
C GLY A 165 -0.82 -6.51 -17.17
N LYS A 166 -0.17 -5.45 -16.65
CA LYS A 166 1.30 -5.39 -16.57
C LYS A 166 1.83 -6.25 -15.44
N LYS A 167 3.14 -6.49 -15.41
CA LYS A 167 3.82 -7.21 -14.32
C LYS A 167 4.69 -6.27 -13.52
N ILE A 168 4.76 -6.53 -12.20
CA ILE A 168 5.67 -5.88 -11.26
C ILE A 168 6.42 -6.96 -10.49
N THR A 169 7.72 -6.80 -10.31
CA THR A 169 8.52 -7.73 -9.52
C THR A 169 8.47 -7.40 -8.03
N LEU A 170 8.67 -8.40 -7.17
CA LEU A 170 8.76 -8.16 -5.72
C LEU A 170 9.94 -7.23 -5.38
N GLN A 171 11.02 -7.28 -6.15
CA GLN A 171 12.14 -6.33 -6.00
C GLN A 171 11.75 -4.87 -6.21
N GLU A 172 10.94 -4.58 -7.23
CA GLU A 172 10.44 -3.22 -7.47
C GLU A 172 9.57 -2.75 -6.31
N ILE A 173 8.74 -3.64 -5.76
CA ILE A 173 7.90 -3.36 -4.58
C ILE A 173 8.79 -3.11 -3.35
N ILE A 174 9.79 -3.97 -3.11
CA ILE A 174 10.74 -3.82 -2.00
C ILE A 174 11.46 -2.47 -2.05
N LYS A 175 11.99 -2.08 -3.20
CA LYS A 175 12.68 -0.79 -3.38
C LYS A 175 11.80 0.42 -3.07
N LYS A 176 10.48 0.29 -3.27
CA LYS A 176 9.53 1.37 -2.99
C LYS A 176 9.13 1.46 -1.51
N HIS A 177 9.04 0.33 -0.80
CA HIS A 177 8.32 0.26 0.47
C HIS A 177 9.14 -0.23 1.66
N TRP A 178 10.33 -0.84 1.42
CA TRP A 178 11.15 -1.38 2.52
C TRP A 178 12.59 -0.91 2.46
N ASN A 179 13.09 -0.46 3.59
CA ASN A 179 14.52 -0.20 3.76
C ASN A 179 15.33 -1.48 4.02
N LYS A 180 14.65 -2.62 4.21
CA LYS A 180 15.21 -3.95 4.46
C LYS A 180 14.36 -5.02 3.79
N LEU A 181 14.87 -6.24 3.66
CA LEU A 181 14.11 -7.34 3.11
C LEU A 181 12.84 -7.62 3.93
N PRO A 182 11.71 -7.91 3.26
CA PRO A 182 10.47 -8.26 3.93
C PRO A 182 10.56 -9.64 4.60
N PRO A 183 9.59 -9.99 5.46
CA PRO A 183 9.56 -11.31 6.11
C PRO A 183 9.51 -12.47 5.10
N THR A 184 10.10 -13.60 5.45
CA THR A 184 10.02 -14.84 4.66
C THR A 184 8.57 -15.23 4.36
N GLY A 185 8.31 -15.74 3.15
CA GLY A 185 6.96 -16.09 2.68
C GLY A 185 6.14 -14.89 2.20
N THR A 186 6.77 -13.73 2.03
CA THR A 186 6.16 -12.58 1.35
C THR A 186 5.94 -12.94 -0.12
N GLY A 187 4.69 -12.79 -0.59
CA GLY A 187 4.26 -13.22 -1.92
C GLY A 187 3.47 -14.54 -1.95
N ASP A 188 3.58 -15.39 -0.91
CA ASP A 188 2.96 -16.72 -0.87
C ASP A 188 1.56 -16.75 -0.24
N CYS A 189 1.00 -15.62 0.15
CA CYS A 189 -0.37 -15.54 0.68
C CYS A 189 -1.41 -15.77 -0.44
N CYS A 190 -2.65 -16.12 -0.05
CA CYS A 190 -3.72 -16.38 -1.02
C CYS A 190 -4.05 -15.14 -1.87
N ALA A 191 -4.21 -13.97 -1.25
CA ALA A 191 -4.61 -12.75 -1.96
C ALA A 191 -3.66 -12.38 -3.13
N PRO A 192 -2.34 -12.29 -2.96
CA PRO A 192 -1.44 -12.01 -4.09
C PRO A 192 -1.52 -13.03 -5.22
N LYS A 193 -1.63 -14.33 -4.89
CA LYS A 193 -1.76 -15.42 -5.89
C LYS A 193 -3.03 -15.26 -6.71
N LEU A 194 -4.17 -15.17 -6.02
CA LEU A 194 -5.50 -15.10 -6.63
C LEU A 194 -5.66 -13.86 -7.50
N LEU A 195 -5.26 -12.69 -7.00
CA LEU A 195 -5.36 -11.43 -7.73
C LEU A 195 -4.40 -11.38 -8.92
N SER A 196 -3.16 -11.83 -8.74
CA SER A 196 -2.20 -11.91 -9.84
C SER A 196 -2.71 -12.83 -10.96
N TYR A 197 -3.27 -14.00 -10.61
CA TYR A 197 -3.89 -14.89 -11.57
C TYR A 197 -5.07 -14.25 -12.30
N ALA A 198 -5.99 -13.61 -11.55
CA ALA A 198 -7.16 -12.96 -12.11
C ALA A 198 -6.78 -11.87 -13.13
N PHE A 199 -5.80 -11.03 -12.82
CA PHE A 199 -5.36 -9.96 -13.72
C PHE A 199 -4.56 -10.48 -14.92
N ASP A 200 -3.81 -11.57 -14.76
CA ASP A 200 -3.10 -12.23 -15.86
C ASP A 200 -4.07 -12.86 -16.89
N HIS A 201 -5.24 -13.31 -16.43
CA HIS A 201 -6.26 -13.98 -17.24
C HIS A 201 -7.46 -13.08 -17.61
N ASN A 202 -7.32 -11.76 -17.49
CA ASN A 202 -8.36 -10.78 -17.81
C ASN A 202 -9.69 -11.00 -17.06
N LEU A 203 -9.62 -11.52 -15.84
CA LEU A 203 -10.78 -11.69 -14.96
C LEU A 203 -11.05 -10.44 -14.13
N GLN A 204 -12.34 -10.18 -13.85
CA GLN A 204 -12.79 -9.09 -12.98
C GLN A 204 -13.12 -9.62 -11.59
N PRO A 205 -12.29 -9.36 -10.56
CA PRO A 205 -12.58 -9.73 -9.18
C PRO A 205 -13.81 -9.02 -8.61
N VAL A 206 -14.66 -9.73 -7.87
CA VAL A 206 -15.87 -9.17 -7.24
C VAL A 206 -16.03 -9.52 -5.77
N SER A 207 -15.58 -10.71 -5.34
CA SER A 207 -15.68 -11.15 -3.95
C SER A 207 -14.46 -11.96 -3.57
N MET A 208 -13.92 -11.73 -2.36
CA MET A 208 -12.72 -12.42 -1.87
C MET A 208 -12.85 -12.73 -0.38
N ASP A 209 -12.40 -13.93 0.01
CA ASP A 209 -12.27 -14.34 1.40
C ASP A 209 -11.04 -15.22 1.62
N GLU A 210 -10.44 -15.13 2.80
CA GLU A 210 -9.39 -16.03 3.27
C GLU A 210 -9.82 -16.66 4.60
N LYS A 211 -10.05 -17.98 4.64
CA LYS A 211 -10.51 -18.70 5.81
C LYS A 211 -9.43 -19.64 6.34
N TYR A 212 -9.22 -19.65 7.65
CA TYR A 212 -8.23 -20.52 8.27
C TYR A 212 -8.79 -21.95 8.43
N TYR A 213 -8.02 -22.93 7.97
CA TYR A 213 -8.37 -24.37 8.02
C TYR A 213 -7.28 -25.20 8.67
N GLY A 214 -7.65 -26.03 9.63
CA GLY A 214 -6.78 -26.95 10.37
C GLY A 214 -6.62 -26.58 11.84
N ASN A 215 -5.56 -27.07 12.50
CA ASN A 215 -5.36 -26.87 13.93
C ASN A 215 -5.24 -25.38 14.28
N SER A 216 -6.06 -24.93 15.22
CA SER A 216 -6.04 -23.55 15.70
C SER A 216 -4.68 -23.18 16.30
N SER A 217 -4.25 -21.96 16.11
CA SER A 217 -3.02 -21.37 16.65
C SER A 217 -3.34 -20.34 17.73
N ARG A 218 -2.32 -19.70 18.32
CA ARG A 218 -2.52 -18.60 19.28
C ARG A 218 -3.26 -17.40 18.69
N THR A 219 -3.19 -17.20 17.36
CA THR A 219 -3.70 -16.01 16.66
C THR A 219 -4.79 -16.32 15.65
N LYS A 220 -5.02 -17.61 15.31
CA LYS A 220 -5.99 -18.02 14.28
C LYS A 220 -6.79 -19.23 14.73
N GLU A 221 -8.10 -19.17 14.50
CA GLU A 221 -9.05 -20.22 14.83
C GLU A 221 -9.58 -20.88 13.56
N ASN A 222 -9.74 -22.22 13.60
CA ASN A 222 -10.31 -22.99 12.49
C ASN A 222 -11.69 -22.44 12.07
N GLY A 223 -11.94 -22.35 10.78
CA GLY A 223 -13.21 -21.90 10.22
C GLY A 223 -13.45 -20.38 10.25
N LYS A 224 -12.55 -19.57 10.84
CA LYS A 224 -12.68 -18.11 10.83
C LYS A 224 -12.00 -17.47 9.63
N SER A 225 -12.61 -16.41 9.10
CA SER A 225 -12.05 -15.57 8.05
C SER A 225 -11.10 -14.52 8.62
N TYR A 226 -10.02 -14.24 7.90
CA TYR A 226 -8.98 -13.29 8.28
C TYR A 226 -8.61 -12.40 7.09
N ALA A 227 -8.47 -11.11 7.32
CA ALA A 227 -7.94 -10.20 6.32
C ALA A 227 -6.48 -10.57 5.97
N PRO A 228 -6.01 -10.24 4.76
CA PRO A 228 -4.61 -10.35 4.39
C PRO A 228 -3.70 -9.64 5.42
N CYS A 229 -2.56 -10.25 5.74
CA CYS A 229 -1.68 -9.72 6.76
C CYS A 229 -1.07 -8.37 6.34
N HIS A 230 -0.92 -7.45 7.29
CA HIS A 230 -0.34 -6.14 7.03
C HIS A 230 1.16 -6.23 6.71
N GLU A 231 1.90 -7.11 7.42
CA GLU A 231 3.36 -7.20 7.36
C GLU A 231 3.93 -7.68 6.02
N ARG A 232 3.15 -8.42 5.22
CA ARG A 232 3.56 -8.98 3.92
C ARG A 232 2.69 -8.45 2.79
N CYS A 233 1.38 -8.72 2.89
CA CYS A 233 0.43 -8.35 1.86
C CYS A 233 0.14 -6.84 1.81
N GLY A 234 0.29 -6.13 2.93
CA GLY A 234 0.01 -4.70 3.03
C GLY A 234 0.80 -3.83 2.04
N TYR A 235 1.98 -4.27 1.61
CA TYR A 235 2.79 -3.58 0.60
C TYR A 235 2.60 -4.11 -0.81
N ILE A 236 2.23 -5.39 -0.96
CA ILE A 236 2.06 -6.03 -2.27
C ILE A 236 0.70 -5.66 -2.88
N LEU A 237 -0.37 -5.73 -2.09
CA LEU A 237 -1.73 -5.54 -2.58
C LEU A 237 -2.00 -4.15 -3.16
N PRO A 238 -1.52 -3.03 -2.58
CA PRO A 238 -1.65 -1.71 -3.19
C PRO A 238 -1.04 -1.64 -4.59
N GLU A 239 0.11 -2.28 -4.80
CA GLU A 239 0.77 -2.32 -6.11
C GLU A 239 -0.01 -3.19 -7.10
N ILE A 240 -0.47 -4.37 -6.69
CA ILE A 240 -1.29 -5.26 -7.53
C ILE A 240 -2.61 -4.56 -7.92
N LEU A 241 -3.28 -3.91 -6.98
CA LEU A 241 -4.54 -3.20 -7.19
C LEU A 241 -4.35 -1.81 -7.83
N GLY A 242 -3.13 -1.26 -7.80
CA GLY A 242 -2.82 0.10 -8.25
C GLY A 242 -3.34 1.21 -7.34
N LEU A 243 -3.98 0.87 -6.21
CA LEU A 243 -4.53 1.81 -5.21
C LEU A 243 -4.42 1.19 -3.82
N GLU A 244 -3.95 1.99 -2.85
CA GLU A 244 -4.01 1.62 -1.43
C GLU A 244 -5.37 2.00 -0.85
N ILE A 245 -6.28 1.02 -0.80
CA ILE A 245 -7.65 1.22 -0.33
C ILE A 245 -7.73 1.01 1.18
N LEU A 246 -8.09 2.08 1.91
CA LEU A 246 -8.21 2.07 3.37
C LEU A 246 -9.64 1.73 3.83
N TYR A 247 -10.63 2.13 3.05
CA TYR A 247 -12.04 1.84 3.32
C TYR A 247 -12.82 1.70 2.01
N ARG A 248 -13.82 0.82 2.00
CA ARG A 248 -14.78 0.69 0.92
C ARG A 248 -16.11 0.14 1.44
N ASP A 249 -17.20 0.67 0.90
CA ASP A 249 -18.55 0.09 0.97
C ASP A 249 -19.25 0.20 -0.40
N GLU A 250 -20.57 0.20 -0.43
CA GLU A 250 -21.36 0.32 -1.66
C GLU A 250 -21.41 1.75 -2.20
N HIS A 251 -21.10 2.75 -1.39
CA HIS A 251 -21.30 4.17 -1.67
C HIS A 251 -19.99 4.93 -1.89
N ILE A 252 -18.94 4.59 -1.15
CA ILE A 252 -17.67 5.32 -1.13
C ILE A 252 -16.45 4.40 -1.10
N VAL A 253 -15.33 4.97 -1.54
CA VAL A 253 -13.98 4.42 -1.33
C VAL A 253 -13.09 5.51 -0.73
N VAL A 254 -12.30 5.18 0.29
CA VAL A 254 -11.24 6.04 0.83
C VAL A 254 -9.90 5.37 0.56
N ILE A 255 -8.99 6.10 -0.05
CA ILE A 255 -7.66 5.61 -0.42
C ILE A 255 -6.55 6.45 0.21
N ASN A 256 -5.37 5.87 0.33
CA ASN A 256 -4.11 6.59 0.48
C ASN A 256 -3.49 6.78 -0.91
N LYS A 257 -3.63 7.99 -1.48
CA LYS A 257 -3.09 8.30 -2.81
C LYS A 257 -1.56 8.41 -2.73
N SER A 258 -0.86 7.69 -3.58
CA SER A 258 0.59 7.83 -3.74
C SER A 258 0.96 9.19 -4.32
N SER A 259 2.13 9.74 -3.93
CA SER A 259 2.75 10.88 -4.62
C SER A 259 3.06 10.51 -6.07
N GLY A 260 2.97 11.46 -7.00
CA GLY A 260 3.20 11.25 -8.43
C GLY A 260 1.99 10.72 -9.21
N LEU A 261 0.90 10.27 -8.53
CA LEU A 261 -0.32 9.84 -9.18
C LEU A 261 -1.33 10.99 -9.28
N LEU A 262 -1.90 11.23 -10.46
CA LEU A 262 -3.00 12.18 -10.64
C LEU A 262 -4.27 11.71 -9.92
N SER A 263 -5.07 12.62 -9.37
CA SER A 263 -6.39 12.30 -8.80
C SER A 263 -7.43 12.04 -9.89
N ILE A 264 -7.39 12.82 -10.96
CA ILE A 264 -8.31 12.77 -12.11
C ILE A 264 -7.48 12.85 -13.41
N PRO A 265 -8.03 12.45 -14.58
CA PRO A 265 -7.31 12.48 -15.84
C PRO A 265 -6.78 13.88 -16.16
N GLY A 266 -5.58 13.94 -16.68
CA GLY A 266 -5.01 15.16 -17.25
C GLY A 266 -5.57 15.47 -18.65
N ARG A 267 -5.10 16.53 -19.26
CA ARG A 267 -5.59 16.99 -20.57
C ARG A 267 -4.97 16.23 -21.75
N THR A 268 -3.80 15.64 -21.57
CA THR A 268 -3.04 14.96 -22.61
C THR A 268 -3.17 13.44 -22.48
N GLU A 269 -2.95 12.70 -23.55
CA GLU A 269 -3.09 11.23 -23.57
C GLU A 269 -2.14 10.51 -22.61
N ASP A 270 -0.93 11.04 -22.41
CA ASP A 270 0.07 10.53 -21.47
C ASP A 270 -0.33 10.70 -19.99
N LYS A 271 -1.36 11.51 -19.69
CA LYS A 271 -1.83 11.83 -18.33
C LYS A 271 -3.20 11.23 -18.00
N GLN A 272 -3.54 10.09 -18.61
CA GLN A 272 -4.82 9.41 -18.35
C GLN A 272 -4.75 8.43 -17.17
N ASP A 273 -3.57 7.96 -16.79
CA ASP A 273 -3.39 7.14 -15.59
C ASP A 273 -3.57 8.00 -14.34
N CYS A 274 -4.61 7.72 -13.57
CA CYS A 274 -4.98 8.49 -12.39
C CYS A 274 -5.82 7.63 -11.43
N VAL A 275 -6.09 8.15 -10.23
CA VAL A 275 -6.91 7.45 -9.23
C VAL A 275 -8.27 7.05 -9.81
N THR A 276 -8.96 7.96 -10.50
CA THR A 276 -10.32 7.65 -11.02
C THR A 276 -10.31 6.61 -12.12
N SER A 277 -9.29 6.58 -13.01
CA SER A 277 -9.18 5.54 -14.04
C SER A 277 -8.82 4.17 -13.43
N ARG A 278 -7.92 4.13 -12.45
CA ARG A 278 -7.59 2.90 -11.70
C ARG A 278 -8.79 2.38 -10.91
N LEU A 279 -9.55 3.29 -10.27
CA LEU A 279 -10.77 2.93 -9.53
C LEU A 279 -11.81 2.28 -10.44
N LYS A 280 -12.04 2.83 -11.64
CA LYS A 280 -12.97 2.27 -12.63
C LYS A 280 -12.58 0.86 -13.08
N ASN A 281 -11.28 0.58 -13.21
CA ASN A 281 -10.81 -0.76 -13.54
C ASN A 281 -11.11 -1.77 -12.43
N LEU A 282 -11.07 -1.35 -11.16
CA LEU A 282 -11.41 -2.18 -10.02
C LEU A 282 -12.92 -2.28 -9.79
N PHE A 283 -13.66 -1.20 -10.04
CA PHE A 283 -15.11 -1.08 -9.83
C PHE A 283 -15.80 -0.59 -11.11
N PRO A 284 -16.02 -1.45 -12.11
CA PRO A 284 -16.58 -1.05 -13.41
C PRO A 284 -17.96 -0.42 -13.31
N ASN A 285 -18.73 -0.76 -12.27
CA ASN A 285 -20.08 -0.24 -12.02
C ASN A 285 -20.11 1.09 -11.25
N CYS A 286 -18.95 1.69 -10.93
CA CYS A 286 -18.92 3.00 -10.29
C CYS A 286 -19.36 4.09 -11.28
N ILE A 287 -19.78 5.24 -10.75
CA ILE A 287 -20.18 6.40 -11.58
C ILE A 287 -19.03 6.90 -12.46
N GLU A 288 -19.39 7.61 -13.55
CA GLU A 288 -18.44 8.12 -14.54
C GLU A 288 -17.37 9.05 -13.92
N GLN A 289 -17.76 9.90 -12.98
CA GLN A 289 -16.87 10.84 -12.29
C GLN A 289 -16.94 10.64 -10.77
N PRO A 290 -16.15 9.72 -10.20
CA PRO A 290 -16.20 9.39 -8.77
C PRO A 290 -15.54 10.44 -7.86
N SER A 291 -14.78 11.39 -8.42
CA SER A 291 -14.00 12.37 -7.64
C SER A 291 -14.89 13.53 -7.15
N VAL A 292 -14.99 13.70 -5.83
CA VAL A 292 -15.68 14.83 -5.16
C VAL A 292 -14.70 15.92 -4.73
N HIS A 293 -13.43 15.60 -4.62
CA HIS A 293 -12.30 16.51 -4.42
C HIS A 293 -11.02 15.94 -5.03
N ARG A 294 -9.95 16.68 -4.97
CA ARG A 294 -8.67 16.26 -5.54
C ARG A 294 -7.50 16.63 -4.64
N LEU A 295 -6.47 15.80 -4.70
CA LEU A 295 -5.10 16.15 -4.29
C LEU A 295 -4.28 16.45 -5.54
N ASP A 296 -3.26 17.30 -5.41
CA ASP A 296 -2.30 17.54 -6.49
C ASP A 296 -1.53 16.25 -6.81
N MET A 297 -0.95 16.16 -7.99
CA MET A 297 -0.22 14.98 -8.45
C MET A 297 0.84 14.55 -7.43
N GLU A 298 1.64 15.50 -6.95
CA GLU A 298 2.75 15.25 -6.03
C GLU A 298 2.32 15.08 -4.56
N THR A 299 1.14 15.57 -4.17
CA THR A 299 0.59 15.42 -2.83
C THR A 299 0.12 13.98 -2.60
N SER A 300 0.56 13.37 -1.50
CA SER A 300 0.11 12.04 -1.07
C SER A 300 -0.99 12.11 -0.01
N GLY A 301 -1.63 10.97 0.29
CA GLY A 301 -2.53 10.82 1.43
C GLY A 301 -4.00 10.64 1.10
N LEU A 302 -4.85 10.92 2.07
CA LEU A 302 -6.27 10.58 2.08
C LEU A 302 -7.07 11.26 0.99
N LEU A 303 -7.78 10.45 0.20
CA LEU A 303 -8.70 10.89 -0.84
C LEU A 303 -9.97 10.03 -0.77
N VAL A 304 -11.15 10.65 -0.70
CA VAL A 304 -12.45 9.98 -0.77
C VAL A 304 -13.04 10.08 -2.17
N LEU A 305 -13.61 8.97 -2.65
CA LEU A 305 -14.29 8.88 -3.95
C LEU A 305 -15.69 8.30 -3.75
N ALA A 306 -16.64 8.78 -4.54
CA ALA A 306 -18.02 8.29 -4.52
C ALA A 306 -18.22 7.19 -5.57
N LEU A 307 -18.88 6.10 -5.20
CA LEU A 307 -19.22 5.02 -6.13
C LEU A 307 -20.62 5.21 -6.75
N THR A 308 -21.51 6.00 -6.09
CA THR A 308 -22.87 6.26 -6.55
C THR A 308 -23.11 7.76 -6.77
N LYS A 309 -24.13 8.12 -7.56
CA LYS A 309 -24.49 9.51 -7.83
C LYS A 309 -24.98 10.23 -6.57
N GLU A 310 -25.71 9.53 -5.71
CA GLU A 310 -26.24 10.03 -4.45
C GLU A 310 -25.08 10.35 -3.48
N ALA A 311 -24.11 9.44 -3.36
CA ALA A 311 -22.91 9.67 -2.55
C ALA A 311 -22.06 10.83 -3.10
N HIS A 312 -21.91 10.94 -4.41
CA HIS A 312 -21.19 12.05 -5.04
C HIS A 312 -21.84 13.40 -4.74
N ARG A 313 -23.18 13.48 -4.87
CA ARG A 313 -23.92 14.71 -4.59
C ARG A 313 -23.79 15.13 -3.12
N ASP A 314 -24.00 14.19 -2.20
CA ASP A 314 -23.92 14.45 -0.76
C ASP A 314 -22.52 14.91 -0.34
N LEU A 315 -21.47 14.17 -0.71
CA LEU A 315 -20.08 14.54 -0.41
C LEU A 315 -19.72 15.90 -1.04
N SER A 316 -20.15 16.17 -2.27
CA SER A 316 -19.89 17.46 -2.91
C SER A 316 -20.50 18.64 -2.13
N ILE A 317 -21.71 18.47 -1.58
CA ILE A 317 -22.35 19.45 -0.70
C ILE A 317 -21.50 19.62 0.58
N GLN A 318 -21.10 18.54 1.23
CA GLN A 318 -20.27 18.60 2.44
C GLN A 318 -18.95 19.34 2.21
N PHE A 319 -18.29 19.13 1.05
CA PHE A 319 -17.07 19.87 0.68
C PHE A 319 -17.36 21.35 0.43
N GLN A 320 -18.48 21.67 -0.24
CA GLN A 320 -18.89 23.03 -0.55
C GLN A 320 -19.24 23.85 0.71
N GLU A 321 -19.91 23.21 1.67
CA GLU A 321 -20.33 23.82 2.93
C GLU A 321 -19.23 23.85 4.00
N GLY A 322 -18.03 23.25 3.73
CA GLY A 322 -16.93 23.22 4.69
C GLY A 322 -17.12 22.19 5.83
N ASN A 323 -18.07 21.26 5.68
CA ASN A 323 -18.35 20.22 6.67
C ASN A 323 -17.31 19.10 6.68
N VAL A 324 -16.42 19.04 5.68
CA VAL A 324 -15.30 18.10 5.61
C VAL A 324 -14.08 18.72 6.26
N LYS A 325 -13.55 18.07 7.33
CA LYS A 325 -12.30 18.48 7.97
C LYS A 325 -11.13 17.75 7.34
N LYS A 326 -10.06 18.47 7.07
CA LYS A 326 -8.84 17.98 6.43
C LYS A 326 -7.64 18.45 7.24
N GLU A 327 -6.67 17.54 7.45
CA GLU A 327 -5.39 17.90 8.04
C GLU A 327 -4.27 17.36 7.12
N TYR A 328 -3.20 18.15 7.01
CA TYR A 328 -2.04 17.84 6.19
C TYR A 328 -0.77 18.02 6.99
N ILE A 329 0.17 17.09 6.83
CA ILE A 329 1.54 17.26 7.29
C ILE A 329 2.39 17.76 6.13
N ALA A 330 3.21 18.80 6.39
CA ALA A 330 4.21 19.30 5.46
C ALA A 330 5.56 19.44 6.16
N ILE A 331 6.65 19.25 5.39
CA ILE A 331 8.01 19.57 5.81
C ILE A 331 8.48 20.80 5.05
N LEU A 332 8.69 21.91 5.74
CA LEU A 332 9.17 23.16 5.15
C LEU A 332 10.70 23.16 5.08
N ASP A 333 11.26 23.67 3.99
CA ASP A 333 12.71 23.70 3.73
C ASP A 333 13.41 24.82 4.51
N GLY A 334 13.43 24.68 5.82
CA GLY A 334 14.08 25.59 6.75
C GLY A 334 13.36 25.72 8.10
N VAL A 335 13.78 26.71 8.90
CA VAL A 335 13.22 26.98 10.24
C VAL A 335 12.11 28.03 10.12
N LEU A 336 10.86 27.63 10.37
CA LEU A 336 9.67 28.48 10.21
C LEU A 336 9.76 29.77 11.04
N GLN A 337 10.28 29.72 12.27
CA GLN A 337 10.45 30.92 13.10
C GLN A 337 11.49 31.92 12.57
N LYS A 338 12.28 31.54 11.55
CA LYS A 338 13.24 32.42 10.85
C LYS A 338 12.77 32.80 9.45
N ALA A 339 11.60 32.36 9.06
CA ALA A 339 11.02 32.69 7.76
C ALA A 339 10.74 34.21 7.66
N LYS A 340 10.76 34.72 6.42
CA LYS A 340 10.71 36.17 6.15
C LYS A 340 9.41 36.59 5.46
N GLY A 341 8.46 35.68 5.26
CA GLY A 341 7.17 36.00 4.68
C GLY A 341 6.31 36.86 5.62
N ASP A 342 5.36 37.56 5.04
CA ASP A 342 4.51 38.52 5.77
C ASP A 342 3.69 37.86 6.88
N ASN A 343 3.29 36.61 6.65
CA ASN A 343 2.54 35.78 7.60
C ASN A 343 3.43 34.73 8.32
N ALA A 344 4.76 34.87 8.30
CA ALA A 344 5.64 34.04 9.10
C ALA A 344 5.40 34.30 10.58
N PRO A 345 5.51 33.25 11.45
CA PRO A 345 5.25 33.39 12.88
C PRO A 345 6.15 34.41 13.56
N LYS A 346 5.56 35.24 14.41
CA LYS A 346 6.25 36.26 15.18
C LYS A 346 6.31 35.81 16.64
N ASN A 347 7.36 36.26 17.38
CA ASN A 347 7.46 36.09 18.85
C ASN A 347 7.32 34.63 19.34
N GLY A 348 7.76 33.63 18.57
CA GLY A 348 7.73 32.22 18.98
C GLY A 348 6.37 31.53 18.88
N GLU A 349 5.45 32.11 18.14
CA GLU A 349 4.15 31.49 17.84
C GLU A 349 4.35 30.10 17.25
N LYS A 350 3.55 29.13 17.74
CA LYS A 350 3.57 27.74 17.27
C LYS A 350 2.32 27.37 16.47
N LYS A 351 1.34 28.25 16.40
CA LYS A 351 0.08 28.07 15.65
C LYS A 351 -0.45 29.43 15.24
N GLY A 352 -1.22 29.44 14.16
CA GLY A 352 -1.81 30.66 13.63
C GLY A 352 -2.80 30.40 12.52
N HIS A 353 -3.23 31.50 11.91
CA HIS A 353 -4.23 31.57 10.86
C HIS A 353 -3.67 32.42 9.73
N ILE A 354 -3.85 31.97 8.47
CA ILE A 354 -3.43 32.68 7.26
C ILE A 354 -4.59 32.81 6.31
N GLU A 355 -4.83 34.03 5.88
CA GLU A 355 -5.70 34.37 4.76
C GLU A 355 -4.86 34.88 3.61
N LEU A 356 -4.95 34.22 2.45
CA LEU A 356 -4.17 34.58 1.27
C LEU A 356 -5.05 34.53 0.02
N LYS A 357 -5.10 35.63 -0.74
CA LYS A 357 -5.82 35.71 -2.00
C LYS A 357 -4.91 35.35 -3.15
N PHE A 358 -5.33 34.40 -3.98
CA PHE A 358 -4.51 33.98 -5.12
C PHE A 358 -5.36 33.41 -6.27
N ARG A 359 -4.80 33.42 -7.45
CA ARG A 359 -5.39 32.92 -8.68
C ARG A 359 -4.38 32.14 -9.52
N VAL A 360 -4.88 31.47 -10.55
CA VAL A 360 -4.01 30.82 -11.52
C VAL A 360 -3.16 31.85 -12.27
N ASP A 361 -1.86 31.58 -12.39
CA ASP A 361 -0.99 32.25 -13.32
C ASP A 361 -1.32 31.78 -14.75
N LEU A 362 -1.90 32.66 -15.55
CA LEU A 362 -2.37 32.30 -16.89
C LEU A 362 -1.20 32.04 -17.86
N GLU A 363 -0.06 32.67 -17.63
CA GLU A 363 1.13 32.56 -18.46
C GLU A 363 1.98 31.32 -18.09
N ASN A 364 1.99 30.94 -16.78
CA ASN A 364 2.82 29.86 -16.26
C ASN A 364 1.97 28.75 -15.61
N ARG A 365 0.92 28.27 -16.25
CA ARG A 365 0.12 27.13 -15.73
C ARG A 365 1.00 25.91 -15.49
N PRO A 366 0.81 25.19 -14.37
CA PRO A 366 -0.33 25.24 -13.42
C PRO A 366 -0.10 26.14 -12.19
N HIS A 367 0.89 27.04 -12.17
CA HIS A 367 1.21 27.89 -11.03
C HIS A 367 0.01 28.73 -10.56
N GLN A 368 -0.02 29.01 -9.29
CA GLN A 368 -0.88 30.01 -8.65
C GLN A 368 -0.01 31.18 -8.23
N ILE A 369 -0.56 32.39 -8.25
CA ILE A 369 0.12 33.62 -7.81
C ILE A 369 -0.76 34.37 -6.83
N TYR A 370 -0.15 35.06 -5.86
CA TYR A 370 -0.84 36.02 -5.02
C TYR A 370 -1.44 37.14 -5.88
N ASP A 371 -2.69 37.48 -5.60
CA ASP A 371 -3.37 38.60 -6.27
C ASP A 371 -4.47 39.13 -5.35
N GLU A 372 -4.25 40.31 -4.80
CA GLU A 372 -5.16 40.94 -3.84
C GLU A 372 -6.49 41.34 -4.47
N GLU A 373 -6.48 41.70 -5.75
CA GLU A 373 -7.66 42.21 -6.43
C GLU A 373 -8.54 41.09 -7.01
N TYR A 374 -7.94 40.16 -7.75
CA TYR A 374 -8.68 39.12 -8.48
C TYR A 374 -8.51 37.73 -7.88
N GLY A 375 -7.73 37.62 -6.82
CA GLY A 375 -7.47 36.33 -6.15
C GLY A 375 -8.67 35.83 -5.35
N LYS A 376 -8.86 34.52 -5.34
CA LYS A 376 -9.85 33.86 -4.49
C LYS A 376 -9.23 33.60 -3.11
N LEU A 377 -9.98 33.93 -2.05
CA LEU A 377 -9.52 33.75 -0.69
C LEU A 377 -9.27 32.27 -0.35
N GLY A 378 -8.07 31.98 0.11
CA GLY A 378 -7.63 30.74 0.74
C GLY A 378 -7.40 30.95 2.23
N ILE A 379 -8.01 30.11 3.05
CA ILE A 379 -7.95 30.19 4.54
C ILE A 379 -7.31 28.90 5.04
N THR A 380 -6.24 29.04 5.84
CA THR A 380 -5.46 27.93 6.39
C THR A 380 -5.08 28.19 7.85
N ASP A 381 -5.51 27.32 8.75
CA ASP A 381 -4.95 27.24 10.10
C ASP A 381 -3.70 26.37 10.05
N TRP A 382 -2.69 26.70 10.86
CA TRP A 382 -1.44 25.96 10.93
C TRP A 382 -0.95 25.78 12.36
N GLU A 383 -0.16 24.71 12.57
CA GLU A 383 0.48 24.40 13.83
C GLU A 383 1.89 23.84 13.59
N LEU A 384 2.90 24.43 14.23
CA LEU A 384 4.27 23.92 14.22
C LEU A 384 4.35 22.70 15.12
N LEU A 385 4.73 21.57 14.56
CA LEU A 385 4.87 20.31 15.30
C LEU A 385 6.28 20.07 15.79
N ASP A 386 7.30 20.26 14.92
CA ASP A 386 8.68 19.94 15.23
C ASP A 386 9.66 20.71 14.33
N VAL A 387 10.89 20.88 14.81
CA VAL A 387 12.04 21.40 14.05
C VAL A 387 13.18 20.41 14.22
N PHE A 388 13.63 19.81 13.13
CA PHE A 388 14.67 18.80 13.16
C PHE A 388 15.62 18.95 11.95
N SER A 389 16.70 18.18 11.93
CA SER A 389 17.64 18.18 10.82
C SER A 389 17.42 16.94 9.95
N MET A 390 17.18 17.15 8.67
CA MET A 390 17.07 16.04 7.71
C MET A 390 18.01 16.24 6.53
N LYS A 391 18.30 15.15 5.83
CA LYS A 391 19.03 15.13 4.57
C LYS A 391 18.00 15.26 3.46
N THR A 392 18.07 16.32 2.67
CA THR A 392 17.10 16.60 1.61
C THR A 392 17.56 16.15 0.23
N SER A 393 18.75 15.57 0.11
CA SER A 393 19.22 14.90 -1.10
C SER A 393 20.19 13.77 -0.76
N MET A 394 20.44 12.83 -1.69
CA MET A 394 21.35 11.70 -1.45
C MET A 394 22.78 12.14 -1.13
N GLU A 395 23.23 13.27 -1.68
CA GLU A 395 24.60 13.83 -1.51
C GLU A 395 24.63 15.05 -0.61
N GLY A 396 23.45 15.56 -0.17
CA GLY A 396 23.33 16.79 0.63
C GLY A 396 23.71 16.61 2.09
N GLU A 397 24.16 17.69 2.73
CA GLU A 397 24.29 17.78 4.18
C GLU A 397 22.92 17.90 4.86
N LYS A 398 22.85 17.46 6.11
CA LYS A 398 21.65 17.68 6.94
C LYS A 398 21.48 19.17 7.22
N HIS A 399 20.30 19.70 6.96
CA HIS A 399 19.93 21.05 7.33
C HIS A 399 18.63 21.08 8.15
N PRO A 400 18.37 22.15 8.90
CA PRO A 400 17.17 22.24 9.70
C PRO A 400 15.93 22.43 8.82
N VAL A 401 14.88 21.68 9.12
CA VAL A 401 13.56 21.74 8.48
C VAL A 401 12.47 21.83 9.54
N THR A 402 11.27 22.26 9.15
CA THR A 402 10.13 22.39 10.07
C THR A 402 8.98 21.49 9.63
N LYS A 403 8.49 20.67 10.55
CA LYS A 403 7.26 19.91 10.40
C LYS A 403 6.05 20.73 10.82
N VAL A 404 5.11 20.93 9.92
CA VAL A 404 3.90 21.75 10.14
C VAL A 404 2.65 20.92 9.87
N LEU A 405 1.64 21.08 10.73
CA LEU A 405 0.28 20.62 10.53
C LEU A 405 -0.53 21.77 9.93
N PHE A 406 -1.08 21.57 8.75
CA PHE A 406 -2.03 22.47 8.11
C PHE A 406 -3.46 21.97 8.22
N LYS A 407 -4.39 22.85 8.52
CA LYS A 407 -5.84 22.62 8.58
C LYS A 407 -6.54 23.59 7.62
N PRO A 408 -6.59 23.29 6.31
CA PRO A 408 -7.20 24.18 5.34
C PRO A 408 -8.71 24.25 5.51
N VAL A 409 -9.23 25.45 5.80
CA VAL A 409 -10.67 25.74 5.86
C VAL A 409 -11.25 25.76 4.44
N THR A 410 -10.56 26.34 3.51
CA THR A 410 -10.88 26.32 2.07
C THR A 410 -10.09 25.21 1.35
N GLY A 411 -10.36 24.98 0.06
CA GLY A 411 -9.68 23.95 -0.75
C GLY A 411 -9.28 24.48 -2.13
N ARG A 412 -8.46 25.54 -2.19
CA ARG A 412 -7.99 26.10 -3.46
C ARG A 412 -6.83 25.28 -4.03
N THR A 413 -6.66 25.30 -5.34
CA THR A 413 -5.54 24.65 -6.04
C THR A 413 -4.21 25.17 -5.50
N HIS A 414 -3.30 24.25 -5.13
CA HIS A 414 -1.97 24.53 -4.57
C HIS A 414 -1.97 25.39 -3.29
N GLN A 415 -3.11 25.51 -2.58
CA GLN A 415 -3.26 26.44 -1.44
C GLN A 415 -2.12 26.33 -0.43
N LEU A 416 -1.83 25.13 0.08
CA LEU A 416 -0.80 24.91 1.11
C LEU A 416 0.62 25.14 0.57
N ARG A 417 0.84 24.81 -0.69
CA ARG A 417 2.13 25.03 -1.39
C ARG A 417 2.40 26.52 -1.53
N LEU A 418 1.39 27.29 -1.93
CA LEU A 418 1.52 28.76 -2.09
C LEU A 418 1.65 29.44 -0.72
N VAL A 419 0.81 29.09 0.28
CA VAL A 419 0.92 29.60 1.66
C VAL A 419 2.32 29.39 2.23
N SER A 420 2.96 28.26 1.90
CA SER A 420 4.33 27.99 2.36
C SER A 420 5.37 28.84 1.63
N ALA A 421 5.31 28.89 0.30
CA ALA A 421 6.40 29.42 -0.53
C ALA A 421 6.32 30.94 -0.79
N ASP A 422 5.11 31.49 -0.95
CA ASP A 422 4.91 32.89 -1.31
C ASP A 422 5.37 33.86 -0.21
N SER A 423 5.91 35.01 -0.61
CA SER A 423 6.37 36.05 0.33
C SER A 423 5.24 36.64 1.19
N HIS A 424 3.99 36.63 0.69
CA HIS A 424 2.81 37.03 1.49
C HIS A 424 2.32 35.90 2.42
N GLY A 425 2.82 34.67 2.24
CA GLY A 425 2.66 33.54 3.16
C GLY A 425 3.81 33.43 4.15
N PHE A 426 4.43 32.24 4.22
CA PHE A 426 5.62 32.02 5.05
C PHE A 426 6.93 32.45 4.38
N GLY A 427 7.00 32.48 3.04
CA GLY A 427 8.25 32.66 2.32
C GLY A 427 9.22 31.50 2.52
N LEU A 428 8.72 30.30 2.78
CA LEU A 428 9.48 29.08 3.08
C LEU A 428 8.81 27.88 2.39
N PRO A 429 9.29 27.43 1.23
CA PRO A 429 8.64 26.39 0.45
C PRO A 429 8.66 25.03 1.17
N ILE A 430 7.78 24.11 0.73
CA ILE A 430 7.79 22.73 1.16
C ILE A 430 8.95 22.00 0.47
N VAL A 431 9.65 21.12 1.20
CA VAL A 431 10.73 20.29 0.65
C VAL A 431 10.23 19.50 -0.56
N GLY A 432 11.01 19.50 -1.65
CA GLY A 432 10.71 18.79 -2.88
C GLY A 432 9.56 19.39 -3.71
N ASP A 433 9.17 20.65 -3.45
CA ASP A 433 8.16 21.33 -4.25
C ASP A 433 8.74 21.74 -5.60
N THR A 434 8.28 21.09 -6.70
CA THR A 434 8.76 21.31 -8.07
C THR A 434 8.26 22.61 -8.68
N LEU A 435 7.19 23.23 -8.12
CA LEU A 435 6.58 24.44 -8.67
C LEU A 435 6.97 25.71 -7.92
N TYR A 436 7.08 25.64 -6.60
CA TYR A 436 7.27 26.82 -5.74
C TYR A 436 8.57 26.80 -4.93
N GLY A 437 9.35 25.73 -5.04
CA GLY A 437 10.59 25.54 -4.29
C GLY A 437 11.74 25.03 -5.15
N ILE A 438 12.71 24.43 -4.49
CA ILE A 438 13.85 23.76 -5.13
C ILE A 438 13.66 22.27 -4.91
N CYS A 439 13.45 21.52 -5.99
CA CYS A 439 13.40 20.06 -5.97
C CYS A 439 14.75 19.49 -6.44
N ARG A 440 15.45 18.79 -5.58
CA ARG A 440 16.75 18.16 -5.88
C ARG A 440 16.52 16.74 -6.42
N PRO A 441 17.49 16.15 -7.16
CA PRO A 441 17.34 14.78 -7.65
C PRO A 441 17.03 13.79 -6.51
N GLY A 442 15.97 12.98 -6.69
CA GLY A 442 15.49 12.01 -5.71
C GLY A 442 14.56 12.55 -4.63
N GLU A 443 14.33 13.88 -4.57
CA GLU A 443 13.31 14.46 -3.69
C GLU A 443 11.91 14.31 -4.28
N ARG A 444 10.91 14.28 -3.40
CA ARG A 444 9.49 14.43 -3.73
C ARG A 444 8.86 15.49 -2.85
N LEU A 445 7.72 16.01 -3.24
CA LEU A 445 6.95 16.93 -2.40
C LEU A 445 6.59 16.28 -1.06
N LEU A 446 7.06 16.85 0.05
CA LEU A 446 6.77 16.37 1.40
C LEU A 446 5.50 17.03 1.95
N LEU A 447 4.37 16.78 1.26
CA LEU A 447 3.01 17.20 1.63
C LEU A 447 2.09 15.98 1.61
N HIS A 448 1.43 15.72 2.74
CA HIS A 448 0.60 14.54 2.94
C HIS A 448 -0.74 14.87 3.60
N SER A 449 -1.85 14.45 3.00
CA SER A 449 -3.18 14.51 3.59
C SER A 449 -3.34 13.41 4.64
N CYS A 450 -3.07 13.74 5.91
CA CYS A 450 -2.98 12.75 6.98
C CYS A 450 -4.32 12.46 7.68
N LYS A 451 -5.29 13.38 7.62
CA LYS A 451 -6.61 13.20 8.26
C LYS A 451 -7.72 13.72 7.39
N LEU A 452 -8.81 12.96 7.33
CA LEU A 452 -10.02 13.30 6.59
C LEU A 452 -11.25 12.90 7.40
N GLU A 453 -12.12 13.88 7.71
CA GLU A 453 -13.38 13.65 8.42
C GLU A 453 -14.56 14.18 7.61
N PHE A 454 -15.60 13.37 7.47
CA PHE A 454 -16.85 13.71 6.78
C PHE A 454 -18.00 12.84 7.31
N ASN A 455 -19.25 13.20 7.00
CA ASN A 455 -20.38 12.34 7.31
C ASN A 455 -20.58 11.33 6.17
N HIS A 456 -20.78 10.07 6.51
CA HIS A 456 -21.06 9.04 5.52
C HIS A 456 -22.31 9.40 4.71
N PRO A 457 -22.26 9.38 3.36
CA PRO A 457 -23.34 9.92 2.53
C PRO A 457 -24.68 9.21 2.73
N GLN A 458 -24.67 7.91 3.08
CA GLN A 458 -25.88 7.12 3.31
C GLN A 458 -26.29 7.08 4.78
N THR A 459 -25.40 6.66 5.69
CA THR A 459 -25.72 6.46 7.11
C THR A 459 -25.72 7.75 7.91
N LYS A 460 -25.11 8.82 7.39
CA LYS A 460 -24.89 10.12 8.07
C LYS A 460 -23.97 10.05 9.31
N GLU A 461 -23.42 8.91 9.63
CA GLU A 461 -22.45 8.74 10.70
C GLU A 461 -21.16 9.52 10.41
N ARG A 462 -20.58 10.14 11.43
CA ARG A 462 -19.30 10.85 11.31
C ARG A 462 -18.17 9.85 11.15
N MET A 463 -17.50 9.88 10.03
CA MET A 463 -16.31 9.07 9.73
C MET A 463 -15.05 9.89 9.90
N CYS A 464 -14.02 9.28 10.46
CA CYS A 464 -12.69 9.86 10.62
C CYS A 464 -11.64 8.85 10.14
N PHE A 465 -10.84 9.26 9.17
CA PHE A 465 -9.72 8.49 8.67
C PHE A 465 -8.42 9.17 9.02
N TYR A 466 -7.44 8.39 9.43
CA TYR A 466 -6.08 8.84 9.67
C TYR A 466 -5.09 7.95 8.91
N CYS A 467 -4.18 8.57 8.18
CA CYS A 467 -3.09 7.91 7.48
C CYS A 467 -1.80 8.67 7.82
N PRO A 468 -0.87 8.07 8.56
CA PRO A 468 0.39 8.72 8.87
C PRO A 468 1.20 8.97 7.60
N GLU A 469 1.95 10.05 7.60
CA GLU A 469 2.88 10.34 6.52
C GLU A 469 4.03 9.32 6.48
N ASN A 470 4.41 8.91 5.28
CA ASN A 470 5.65 8.20 5.03
C ASN A 470 6.50 9.07 4.08
N PHE A 471 7.43 9.82 4.64
CA PHE A 471 8.35 10.71 3.92
C PHE A 471 9.75 10.09 3.73
N GLU A 472 9.88 8.79 4.00
CA GLU A 472 11.11 8.03 3.76
C GLU A 472 11.33 7.72 2.28
#